data_576439d693f6087291af3c649e2816b2
#
_entry.id   576439d693f6087291af3c649e2816b2
#
_cell.length_a   1.000
_cell.length_b   1.000
_cell.length_c   1.000
_cell.angle_alpha   90.00
_cell.angle_beta   90.00
_cell.angle_gamma   90.00
#
_symmetry.space_group_name_H-M   'P 1'
#
loop_
_entity.id
_entity.type
_entity.pdbx_description
1 polymer ?
#
loop_
_entity_poly.entity_id
_entity_poly.type
_entity_poly.pdbx_seq_one_letter_code
_entity_poly.pdbx_strand_id
1 'polypeptide(L)'
;MPPAVSLSQVSVRFRLATGGTYAAVEDASLAVAAGEFVAIVGPTGCGKSTLLNVAAGLIAPSSGSIEVFGAPLGGLNRQAGYLFQAEALFPWKTALDNVAIGLETAGTPRAQARERAQTWLGRVGLSEFGARYPHMLSGGQRKRVGLVQVLIRDPRILLMDEPFGPLDAQTRQIMGNLLLDLWNADRKAVLFVTHDLEEAIALSDRVVIMSAGPAARIIGDWTVKLPRPRDIAEIKIEPAFQDLQREIWAMLKAEVLRGYAQTGGG
;
A
#
# COMPACT_ATOMS: atom_id res chain seq x y z
N MET A 1 1.40 12.75 19.69
CA MET A 1 0.19 11.97 19.34
C MET A 1 0.61 10.51 19.14
N PRO A 2 -0.21 9.52 19.51
CA PRO A 2 0.12 8.12 19.21
C PRO A 2 0.20 7.88 17.70
N PRO A 3 1.02 6.91 17.23
CA PRO A 3 1.09 6.53 15.83
C PRO A 3 -0.27 6.09 15.28
N ALA A 4 -0.51 6.28 13.98
CA ALA A 4 -1.71 5.77 13.32
C ALA A 4 -1.72 4.24 13.30
N VAL A 5 -0.54 3.62 13.07
CA VAL A 5 -0.31 2.18 13.19
C VAL A 5 1.00 1.98 13.95
N SER A 6 1.01 1.09 14.93
CA SER A 6 2.21 0.64 15.64
C SER A 6 2.25 -0.88 15.68
N LEU A 7 3.30 -1.44 15.13
CA LEU A 7 3.64 -2.86 15.20
C LEU A 7 4.83 -2.99 16.17
N SER A 8 4.70 -3.80 17.22
CA SER A 8 5.73 -3.99 18.22
C SER A 8 6.12 -5.47 18.28
N GLN A 9 7.36 -5.78 17.86
CA GLN A 9 7.94 -7.12 17.86
C GLN A 9 7.04 -8.19 17.22
N VAL A 10 6.38 -7.82 16.12
CA VAL A 10 5.41 -8.67 15.43
C VAL A 10 6.12 -9.81 14.72
N SER A 11 5.69 -11.05 15.03
CA SER A 11 6.09 -12.25 14.28
C SER A 11 4.86 -12.94 13.71
N VAL A 12 4.99 -13.49 12.50
CA VAL A 12 3.92 -14.25 11.84
C VAL A 12 4.44 -15.58 11.36
N ARG A 13 3.80 -16.64 11.82
CA ARG A 13 4.11 -18.04 11.47
C ARG A 13 2.88 -18.74 10.93
N PHE A 14 3.03 -19.42 9.82
CA PHE A 14 1.97 -20.21 9.20
C PHE A 14 2.22 -21.70 9.43
N ARG A 15 1.17 -22.45 9.74
CA ARG A 15 1.22 -23.92 9.77
C ARG A 15 1.23 -24.44 8.33
N LEU A 16 2.16 -25.34 8.01
CA LEU A 16 2.23 -25.99 6.71
C LEU A 16 1.32 -27.22 6.69
N ALA A 17 0.70 -27.49 5.55
CA ALA A 17 -0.14 -28.69 5.37
C ALA A 17 0.65 -30.00 5.52
N THR A 18 1.96 -29.96 5.27
CA THR A 18 2.89 -31.09 5.43
C THR A 18 3.37 -31.29 6.88
N GLY A 19 2.88 -30.49 7.83
CA GLY A 19 3.40 -30.40 9.20
C GLY A 19 4.55 -29.38 9.30
N GLY A 20 4.78 -28.88 10.51
CA GLY A 20 5.76 -27.81 10.77
C GLY A 20 5.20 -26.40 10.63
N THR A 21 6.09 -25.41 10.75
CA THR A 21 5.74 -23.98 10.71
C THR A 21 6.68 -23.23 9.76
N TYR A 22 6.13 -22.31 8.99
CA TYR A 22 6.87 -21.35 8.16
C TYR A 22 6.81 -19.99 8.84
N ALA A 23 7.96 -19.43 9.21
CA ALA A 23 8.06 -18.08 9.74
C ALA A 23 8.14 -17.10 8.55
N ALA A 24 7.08 -16.33 8.33
CA ALA A 24 7.06 -15.33 7.27
C ALA A 24 7.75 -14.03 7.71
N VAL A 25 7.41 -13.57 8.92
CA VAL A 25 7.97 -12.34 9.53
C VAL A 25 8.42 -12.67 10.94
N GLU A 26 9.53 -12.10 11.38
CA GLU A 26 10.07 -12.28 12.72
C GLU A 26 10.51 -10.95 13.31
N ASP A 27 10.01 -10.64 14.51
CA ASP A 27 10.41 -9.48 15.33
C ASP A 27 10.35 -8.13 14.58
N ALA A 28 9.31 -7.92 13.79
CA ALA A 28 9.14 -6.67 13.05
C ALA A 28 8.52 -5.60 13.95
N SER A 29 9.21 -4.45 14.07
CA SER A 29 8.70 -3.27 14.77
C SER A 29 8.65 -2.09 13.81
N LEU A 30 7.47 -1.47 13.67
CA LEU A 30 7.23 -0.36 12.74
C LEU A 30 6.14 0.56 13.30
N ALA A 31 6.40 1.85 13.35
CA ALA A 31 5.40 2.86 13.65
C ALA A 31 5.18 3.76 12.44
N VAL A 32 3.91 4.06 12.14
CA VAL A 32 3.49 5.00 11.08
C VAL A 32 2.75 6.15 11.77
N ALA A 33 3.24 7.37 11.64
CA ALA A 33 2.58 8.54 12.23
C ALA A 33 1.31 8.93 11.46
N ALA A 34 0.43 9.69 12.10
CA ALA A 34 -0.71 10.28 11.41
C ALA A 34 -0.22 11.23 10.30
N GLY A 35 -0.74 11.08 9.09
CA GLY A 35 -0.33 11.87 7.94
C GLY A 35 1.04 11.52 7.35
N GLU A 36 1.69 10.46 7.79
CA GLU A 36 2.97 9.97 7.26
C GLU A 36 2.75 8.95 6.15
N PHE A 37 3.57 9.03 5.10
CA PHE A 37 3.61 8.07 4.01
C PHE A 37 4.85 7.19 4.17
N VAL A 38 4.68 5.93 4.57
CA VAL A 38 5.76 4.95 4.76
C VAL A 38 5.69 3.89 3.67
N ALA A 39 6.79 3.68 2.96
CA ALA A 39 6.94 2.58 2.00
C ALA A 39 7.74 1.42 2.61
N ILE A 40 7.29 0.19 2.35
CA ILE A 40 8.02 -1.04 2.69
C ILE A 40 8.53 -1.66 1.39
N VAL A 41 9.83 -1.88 1.32
CA VAL A 41 10.51 -2.50 0.18
C VAL A 41 11.24 -3.77 0.64
N GLY A 42 11.41 -4.73 -0.25
CA GLY A 42 12.13 -5.98 0.04
C GLY A 42 11.93 -7.00 -1.07
N PRO A 43 12.67 -8.12 -1.05
CA PRO A 43 12.55 -9.19 -2.04
C PRO A 43 11.13 -9.74 -2.16
N THR A 44 10.81 -10.32 -3.32
CA THR A 44 9.53 -11.01 -3.52
C THR A 44 9.39 -12.16 -2.53
N GLY A 45 8.21 -12.29 -1.92
CA GLY A 45 7.92 -13.35 -0.95
C GLY A 45 8.50 -13.15 0.45
N CYS A 46 9.18 -12.02 0.75
CA CYS A 46 9.77 -11.78 2.07
C CYS A 46 8.75 -11.44 3.18
N GLY A 47 7.46 -11.35 2.90
CA GLY A 47 6.45 -11.10 3.93
C GLY A 47 5.91 -9.66 4.03
N LYS A 48 6.19 -8.78 3.05
CA LYS A 48 5.66 -7.39 3.02
C LYS A 48 4.13 -7.35 3.11
N SER A 49 3.45 -8.11 2.24
CA SER A 49 1.98 -8.22 2.26
C SER A 49 1.47 -8.87 3.55
N THR A 50 2.25 -9.77 4.16
CA THR A 50 1.92 -10.35 5.46
C THR A 50 1.89 -9.27 6.54
N LEU A 51 2.91 -8.40 6.58
CA LEU A 51 2.97 -7.30 7.54
C LEU A 51 1.83 -6.29 7.32
N LEU A 52 1.50 -6.02 6.05
CA LEU A 52 0.38 -5.16 5.68
C LEU A 52 -0.97 -5.77 6.13
N ASN A 53 -1.14 -7.10 5.95
CA ASN A 53 -2.34 -7.82 6.38
C ASN A 53 -2.48 -7.85 7.91
N VAL A 54 -1.36 -7.87 8.63
CA VAL A 54 -1.34 -7.72 10.09
C VAL A 54 -1.83 -6.32 10.48
N ALA A 55 -1.35 -5.26 9.82
CA ALA A 55 -1.82 -3.88 10.06
C ALA A 55 -3.31 -3.68 9.71
N ALA A 56 -3.83 -4.46 8.76
CA ALA A 56 -5.25 -4.50 8.41
C ALA A 56 -6.11 -5.31 9.40
N GLY A 57 -5.50 -6.09 10.28
CA GLY A 57 -6.20 -7.03 11.15
C GLY A 57 -6.80 -8.23 10.42
N LEU A 58 -6.32 -8.52 9.20
CA LEU A 58 -6.69 -9.69 8.40
C LEU A 58 -5.93 -10.94 8.87
N ILE A 59 -4.74 -10.75 9.43
CA ILE A 59 -3.92 -11.81 10.02
C ILE A 59 -3.57 -11.41 11.45
N ALA A 60 -3.86 -12.26 12.41
CA ALA A 60 -3.37 -12.08 13.77
C ALA A 60 -1.88 -12.43 13.85
N PRO A 61 -1.04 -11.64 14.53
CA PRO A 61 0.35 -12.01 14.75
C PRO A 61 0.48 -13.23 15.62
N SER A 62 1.53 -14.04 15.43
CA SER A 62 1.85 -15.18 16.29
C SER A 62 2.45 -14.73 17.63
N SER A 63 3.14 -13.57 17.63
CA SER A 63 3.64 -12.86 18.81
C SER A 63 3.80 -11.38 18.49
N GLY A 64 3.97 -10.55 19.53
CA GLY A 64 3.99 -9.11 19.42
C GLY A 64 2.61 -8.49 19.55
N SER A 65 2.51 -7.18 19.31
CA SER A 65 1.26 -6.43 19.42
C SER A 65 1.08 -5.42 18.30
N ILE A 66 -0.20 -5.06 18.06
CA ILE A 66 -0.58 -4.05 17.10
C ILE A 66 -1.47 -3.04 17.81
N GLU A 67 -1.17 -1.78 17.59
CA GLU A 67 -2.01 -0.66 18.02
C GLU A 67 -2.39 0.22 16.83
N VAL A 68 -3.61 0.76 16.88
CA VAL A 68 -4.14 1.74 15.92
C VAL A 68 -4.56 2.97 16.71
N PHE A 69 -3.90 4.11 16.46
CA PHE A 69 -4.07 5.36 17.23
C PHE A 69 -3.96 5.15 18.75
N GLY A 70 -3.02 4.28 19.17
CA GLY A 70 -2.74 3.98 20.59
C GLY A 70 -3.73 3.01 21.24
N ALA A 71 -4.68 2.45 20.49
CA ALA A 71 -5.57 1.40 20.99
C ALA A 71 -5.19 0.03 20.42
N PRO A 72 -5.17 -1.06 21.22
CA PRO A 72 -4.91 -2.40 20.71
C PRO A 72 -5.89 -2.79 19.59
N LEU A 73 -5.37 -3.39 18.53
CA LEU A 73 -6.19 -3.85 17.41
C LEU A 73 -6.75 -5.25 17.69
N GLY A 74 -8.06 -5.32 17.93
CA GLY A 74 -8.81 -6.56 18.15
C GLY A 74 -9.67 -6.93 16.93
N GLY A 75 -9.06 -7.53 15.88
CA GLY A 75 -9.76 -7.90 14.64
C GLY A 75 -9.54 -6.92 13.51
N LEU A 76 -10.52 -6.73 12.62
CA LEU A 76 -10.36 -5.87 11.43
C LEU A 76 -10.13 -4.40 11.79
N ASN A 77 -9.14 -3.78 11.17
CA ASN A 77 -8.87 -2.36 11.28
C ASN A 77 -9.90 -1.55 10.48
N ARG A 78 -10.98 -1.14 11.14
CA ARG A 78 -12.08 -0.39 10.52
C ARG A 78 -11.71 1.06 10.16
N GLN A 79 -10.55 1.56 10.60
CA GLN A 79 -10.03 2.87 10.26
C GLN A 79 -9.17 2.85 8.99
N ALA A 80 -8.86 1.65 8.49
CA ALA A 80 -8.04 1.46 7.29
C ALA A 80 -8.90 1.20 6.04
N GLY A 81 -8.47 1.80 4.92
CA GLY A 81 -8.82 1.39 3.59
C GLY A 81 -7.70 0.52 3.02
N TYR A 82 -8.04 -0.59 2.39
CA TYR A 82 -7.07 -1.52 1.82
C TYR A 82 -7.17 -1.54 0.29
N LEU A 83 -6.07 -1.25 -0.39
CA LEU A 83 -5.92 -1.38 -1.83
C LEU A 83 -5.06 -2.62 -2.14
N PHE A 84 -5.71 -3.66 -2.65
CA PHE A 84 -5.07 -4.93 -2.98
C PHE A 84 -4.26 -4.84 -4.28
N GLN A 85 -3.27 -5.72 -4.42
CA GLN A 85 -2.50 -5.91 -5.66
C GLN A 85 -3.43 -6.28 -6.83
N ALA A 86 -4.31 -7.26 -6.62
CA ALA A 86 -5.37 -7.59 -7.57
C ALA A 86 -6.51 -6.57 -7.51
N GLU A 87 -7.11 -6.31 -8.66
CA GLU A 87 -8.26 -5.41 -8.73
C GLU A 87 -9.48 -6.03 -8.04
N ALA A 88 -9.98 -5.36 -6.99
CA ALA A 88 -11.14 -5.81 -6.22
C ALA A 88 -12.46 -5.19 -6.74
N LEU A 89 -12.55 -4.92 -8.05
CA LEU A 89 -13.77 -4.40 -8.65
C LEU A 89 -14.79 -5.51 -8.89
N PHE A 90 -16.04 -5.25 -8.56
CA PHE A 90 -17.15 -6.16 -8.86
C PHE A 90 -17.42 -6.13 -10.39
N PRO A 91 -17.18 -7.23 -11.14
CA PRO A 91 -17.26 -7.24 -12.60
C PRO A 91 -18.68 -7.00 -13.13
N TRP A 92 -19.71 -7.26 -12.33
CA TRP A 92 -21.13 -7.03 -12.65
C TRP A 92 -21.65 -5.65 -12.26
N LYS A 93 -20.80 -4.77 -11.69
CA LYS A 93 -21.15 -3.37 -11.36
C LYS A 93 -20.43 -2.42 -12.30
N THR A 94 -21.07 -1.30 -12.61
CA THR A 94 -20.42 -0.20 -13.33
C THR A 94 -19.31 0.45 -12.50
N ALA A 95 -18.45 1.28 -13.10
CA ALA A 95 -17.44 2.04 -12.38
C ALA A 95 -18.07 2.90 -11.26
N LEU A 96 -19.18 3.57 -11.56
CA LEU A 96 -19.92 4.39 -10.59
C LEU A 96 -20.44 3.54 -9.43
N ASP A 97 -21.05 2.38 -9.72
CA ASP A 97 -21.59 1.51 -8.68
C ASP A 97 -20.49 0.81 -7.85
N ASN A 98 -19.32 0.54 -8.47
CA ASN A 98 -18.14 0.06 -7.74
C ASN A 98 -17.65 1.09 -6.73
N VAL A 99 -17.61 2.36 -7.10
CA VAL A 99 -17.20 3.42 -6.18
C VAL A 99 -18.27 3.67 -5.10
N ALA A 100 -19.54 3.68 -5.47
CA ALA A 100 -20.66 4.00 -4.56
C ALA A 100 -20.88 2.92 -3.49
N ILE A 101 -20.56 1.63 -3.78
CA ILE A 101 -20.90 0.49 -2.90
C ILE A 101 -20.35 0.65 -1.48
N GLY A 102 -19.15 1.25 -1.34
CA GLY A 102 -18.54 1.47 -0.03
C GLY A 102 -19.39 2.37 0.89
N LEU A 103 -20.08 3.36 0.32
CA LEU A 103 -20.99 4.25 1.03
C LEU A 103 -22.35 3.61 1.25
N GLU A 104 -22.88 2.89 0.24
CA GLU A 104 -24.16 2.18 0.35
C GLU A 104 -24.12 1.16 1.50
N THR A 105 -23.04 0.38 1.60
CA THR A 105 -22.85 -0.60 2.69
C THR A 105 -22.65 0.04 4.06
N ALA A 106 -22.26 1.31 4.11
CA ALA A 106 -22.17 2.11 5.32
C ALA A 106 -23.51 2.81 5.69
N GLY A 107 -24.60 2.55 4.91
CA GLY A 107 -25.92 3.10 5.18
C GLY A 107 -26.23 4.42 4.47
N THR A 108 -25.35 4.92 3.59
CA THR A 108 -25.65 6.12 2.79
C THR A 108 -26.72 5.79 1.73
N PRO A 109 -27.77 6.60 1.59
CA PRO A 109 -28.79 6.40 0.54
C PRO A 109 -28.16 6.33 -0.86
N ARG A 110 -28.63 5.40 -1.68
CA ARG A 110 -28.04 5.09 -3.01
C ARG A 110 -27.85 6.31 -3.90
N ALA A 111 -28.86 7.19 -3.97
CA ALA A 111 -28.78 8.42 -4.76
C ALA A 111 -27.60 9.31 -4.33
N GLN A 112 -27.45 9.54 -3.04
CA GLN A 112 -26.38 10.33 -2.47
C GLN A 112 -25.00 9.64 -2.61
N ALA A 113 -24.95 8.32 -2.44
CA ALA A 113 -23.71 7.55 -2.65
C ALA A 113 -23.22 7.66 -4.09
N ARG A 114 -24.13 7.59 -5.07
CA ARG A 114 -23.82 7.73 -6.51
C ARG A 114 -23.40 9.16 -6.88
N GLU A 115 -24.02 10.19 -6.34
CA GLU A 115 -23.61 11.59 -6.54
C GLU A 115 -22.17 11.82 -6.04
N ARG A 116 -21.86 11.37 -4.82
CA ARG A 116 -20.49 11.43 -4.30
C ARG A 116 -19.51 10.60 -5.13
N ALA A 117 -19.91 9.42 -5.58
CA ALA A 117 -19.09 8.57 -6.44
C ALA A 117 -18.80 9.25 -7.80
N GLN A 118 -19.76 9.94 -8.39
CA GLN A 118 -19.56 10.71 -9.61
C GLN A 118 -18.54 11.84 -9.42
N THR A 119 -18.62 12.56 -8.30
CA THR A 119 -17.65 13.59 -7.92
C THR A 119 -16.24 12.99 -7.81
N TRP A 120 -16.09 11.84 -7.15
CA TRP A 120 -14.81 11.16 -7.00
C TRP A 120 -14.25 10.64 -8.33
N LEU A 121 -15.09 10.09 -9.22
CA LEU A 121 -14.67 9.72 -10.58
C LEU A 121 -14.14 10.94 -11.34
N GLY A 122 -14.75 12.11 -11.17
CA GLY A 122 -14.28 13.37 -11.74
C GLY A 122 -12.87 13.74 -11.28
N ARG A 123 -12.58 13.59 -9.97
CA ARG A 123 -11.25 13.89 -9.39
C ARG A 123 -10.12 13.04 -9.99
N VAL A 124 -10.44 11.88 -10.53
CA VAL A 124 -9.46 10.97 -11.16
C VAL A 124 -9.57 10.94 -12.69
N GLY A 125 -10.28 11.90 -13.30
CA GLY A 125 -10.41 12.02 -14.75
C GLY A 125 -11.29 10.94 -15.41
N LEU A 126 -12.28 10.41 -14.69
CA LEU A 126 -13.17 9.33 -15.13
C LEU A 126 -14.64 9.74 -15.15
N SER A 127 -14.98 11.04 -15.27
CA SER A 127 -16.36 11.55 -15.27
C SER A 127 -17.26 10.83 -16.28
N GLU A 128 -16.77 10.61 -17.50
CA GLU A 128 -17.49 10.01 -18.62
C GLU A 128 -17.51 8.47 -18.59
N PHE A 129 -16.80 7.87 -17.62
CA PHE A 129 -16.63 6.41 -17.57
C PHE A 129 -17.52 5.74 -16.52
N GLY A 130 -18.34 6.50 -15.81
CA GLY A 130 -19.15 6.01 -14.70
C GLY A 130 -20.10 4.86 -15.05
N ALA A 131 -20.67 4.85 -16.28
CA ALA A 131 -21.55 3.79 -16.75
C ALA A 131 -20.84 2.55 -17.29
N ARG A 132 -19.51 2.56 -17.42
CA ARG A 132 -18.75 1.42 -17.96
C ARG A 132 -18.53 0.35 -16.91
N TYR A 133 -18.53 -0.92 -17.37
CA TYR A 133 -18.15 -2.07 -16.56
C TYR A 133 -16.62 -2.24 -16.53
N PRO A 134 -16.04 -2.94 -15.54
CA PRO A 134 -14.60 -3.12 -15.43
C PRO A 134 -13.92 -3.68 -16.69
N HIS A 135 -14.54 -4.62 -17.39
CA HIS A 135 -14.01 -5.19 -18.65
C HIS A 135 -13.97 -4.18 -19.82
N MET A 136 -14.67 -3.05 -19.72
CA MET A 136 -14.69 -1.97 -20.70
C MET A 136 -13.67 -0.87 -20.38
N LEU A 137 -12.91 -1.01 -19.32
CA LEU A 137 -11.93 -0.03 -18.84
C LEU A 137 -10.51 -0.53 -19.11
N SER A 138 -9.57 0.39 -19.38
CA SER A 138 -8.14 0.07 -19.40
C SER A 138 -7.64 -0.30 -18.00
N GLY A 139 -6.47 -0.94 -17.89
CA GLY A 139 -5.83 -1.28 -16.60
C GLY A 139 -5.66 -0.05 -15.70
N GLY A 140 -5.16 1.06 -16.24
CA GLY A 140 -5.02 2.31 -15.49
C GLY A 140 -6.36 2.91 -15.05
N GLN A 141 -7.41 2.82 -15.90
CA GLN A 141 -8.75 3.26 -15.52
C GLN A 141 -9.34 2.41 -14.40
N ARG A 142 -9.19 1.08 -14.46
CA ARG A 142 -9.62 0.19 -13.37
C ARG A 142 -8.90 0.49 -12.06
N LYS A 143 -7.58 0.74 -12.11
CA LYS A 143 -6.81 1.13 -10.91
C LYS A 143 -7.30 2.45 -10.32
N ARG A 144 -7.64 3.45 -11.14
CA ARG A 144 -8.25 4.71 -10.64
C ARG A 144 -9.61 4.46 -9.99
N VAL A 145 -10.46 3.62 -10.58
CA VAL A 145 -11.74 3.23 -9.96
C VAL A 145 -11.50 2.55 -8.61
N GLY A 146 -10.56 1.59 -8.53
CA GLY A 146 -10.21 0.90 -7.28
C GLY A 146 -9.67 1.85 -6.20
N LEU A 147 -8.83 2.81 -6.60
CA LEU A 147 -8.31 3.83 -5.68
C LEU A 147 -9.44 4.67 -5.07
N VAL A 148 -10.34 5.21 -5.89
CA VAL A 148 -11.44 6.03 -5.39
C VAL A 148 -12.51 5.22 -4.67
N GLN A 149 -12.69 3.93 -4.99
CA GLN A 149 -13.54 3.00 -4.23
C GLN A 149 -13.11 2.90 -2.76
N VAL A 150 -11.80 2.93 -2.51
CA VAL A 150 -11.26 2.94 -1.15
C VAL A 150 -11.35 4.34 -0.53
N LEU A 151 -10.94 5.38 -1.27
CA LEU A 151 -10.84 6.75 -0.74
C LEU A 151 -12.20 7.39 -0.42
N ILE A 152 -13.28 7.03 -1.14
CA ILE A 152 -14.62 7.61 -0.93
C ILE A 152 -15.17 7.34 0.49
N ARG A 153 -14.66 6.30 1.16
CA ARG A 153 -15.00 5.95 2.55
C ARG A 153 -14.30 6.82 3.58
N ASP A 154 -13.40 7.68 3.14
CA ASP A 154 -12.59 8.56 3.97
C ASP A 154 -11.83 7.81 5.11
N PRO A 155 -11.04 6.77 4.77
CA PRO A 155 -10.28 6.05 5.78
C PRO A 155 -9.18 6.96 6.36
N ARG A 156 -8.85 6.76 7.65
CA ARG A 156 -7.75 7.48 8.31
C ARG A 156 -6.37 6.89 7.98
N ILE A 157 -6.35 5.63 7.54
CA ILE A 157 -5.15 4.86 7.17
C ILE A 157 -5.37 4.26 5.78
N LEU A 158 -4.36 4.33 4.92
CA LEU A 158 -4.33 3.64 3.63
C LEU A 158 -3.29 2.53 3.67
N LEU A 159 -3.72 1.30 3.43
CA LEU A 159 -2.88 0.13 3.30
C LEU A 159 -2.86 -0.27 1.83
N MET A 160 -1.70 -0.26 1.19
CA MET A 160 -1.57 -0.48 -0.25
C MET A 160 -0.57 -1.58 -0.55
N ASP A 161 -1.02 -2.65 -1.19
CA ASP A 161 -0.21 -3.82 -1.53
C ASP A 161 0.11 -3.84 -3.02
N GLU A 162 1.30 -3.41 -3.40
CA GLU A 162 1.80 -3.32 -4.80
C GLU A 162 0.75 -2.76 -5.79
N PRO A 163 0.13 -1.60 -5.49
CA PRO A 163 -1.07 -1.16 -6.22
C PRO A 163 -0.79 -0.85 -7.69
N PHE A 164 0.45 -0.55 -8.05
CA PHE A 164 0.86 -0.13 -9.39
C PHE A 164 1.73 -1.18 -10.12
N GLY A 165 2.02 -2.32 -9.49
CA GLY A 165 2.88 -3.38 -10.06
C GLY A 165 2.51 -3.80 -11.49
N PRO A 166 1.23 -4.07 -11.83
CA PRO A 166 0.84 -4.52 -13.17
C PRO A 166 0.82 -3.42 -14.24
N LEU A 167 1.13 -2.15 -13.90
CA LEU A 167 1.05 -1.04 -14.84
C LEU A 167 2.37 -0.84 -15.60
N ASP A 168 2.27 -0.40 -16.87
CA ASP A 168 3.41 0.10 -17.62
C ASP A 168 4.03 1.34 -16.98
N ALA A 169 5.26 1.68 -17.34
CA ALA A 169 6.03 2.75 -16.70
C ALA A 169 5.33 4.12 -16.76
N GLN A 170 4.71 4.48 -17.89
CA GLN A 170 4.04 5.77 -18.05
C GLN A 170 2.77 5.84 -17.21
N THR A 171 1.94 4.81 -17.27
CA THR A 171 0.71 4.72 -16.46
C THR A 171 1.04 4.71 -14.97
N ARG A 172 2.14 4.08 -14.56
CA ARG A 172 2.61 4.05 -13.16
C ARG A 172 2.97 5.45 -12.68
N GLN A 173 3.70 6.26 -13.47
CA GLN A 173 4.00 7.66 -13.13
C GLN A 173 2.73 8.49 -12.97
N ILE A 174 1.80 8.38 -13.92
CA ILE A 174 0.51 9.10 -13.86
C ILE A 174 -0.27 8.73 -12.60
N MET A 175 -0.31 7.43 -12.26
CA MET A 175 -1.02 6.94 -11.07
C MET A 175 -0.34 7.38 -9.78
N GLY A 176 0.98 7.41 -9.76
CA GLY A 176 1.74 7.88 -8.62
C GLY A 176 1.56 9.38 -8.36
N ASN A 177 1.62 10.22 -9.41
CA ASN A 177 1.34 11.66 -9.29
C ASN A 177 -0.10 11.88 -8.81
N LEU A 178 -1.09 11.17 -9.37
CA LEU A 178 -2.47 11.22 -8.92
C LEU A 178 -2.60 10.85 -7.43
N LEU A 179 -1.91 9.79 -6.98
CA LEU A 179 -1.91 9.41 -5.57
C LEU A 179 -1.31 10.51 -4.69
N LEU A 180 -0.19 11.12 -5.12
CA LEU A 180 0.42 12.23 -4.39
C LEU A 180 -0.50 13.45 -4.29
N ASP A 181 -1.19 13.82 -5.36
CA ASP A 181 -2.14 14.94 -5.37
C ASP A 181 -3.30 14.69 -4.39
N LEU A 182 -3.88 13.48 -4.42
CA LEU A 182 -4.96 13.10 -3.52
C LEU A 182 -4.49 13.05 -2.06
N TRP A 183 -3.28 12.54 -1.82
CA TRP A 183 -2.70 12.46 -0.48
C TRP A 183 -2.28 13.84 0.06
N ASN A 184 -1.72 14.73 -0.78
CA ASN A 184 -1.37 16.09 -0.38
C ASN A 184 -2.59 16.92 0.03
N ALA A 185 -3.74 16.68 -0.62
CA ALA A 185 -4.98 17.37 -0.29
C ALA A 185 -5.56 16.93 1.07
N ASP A 186 -5.31 15.68 1.48
CA ASP A 186 -5.82 15.12 2.73
C ASP A 186 -4.83 14.06 3.24
N ARG A 187 -3.90 14.50 4.08
CA ARG A 187 -2.78 13.69 4.56
C ARG A 187 -3.24 12.57 5.50
N LYS A 188 -3.49 11.42 4.94
CA LYS A 188 -3.76 10.18 5.68
C LYS A 188 -2.44 9.46 6.02
N ALA A 189 -2.46 8.63 7.05
CA ALA A 189 -1.35 7.69 7.27
C ALA A 189 -1.35 6.65 6.14
N VAL A 190 -0.21 6.39 5.52
CA VAL A 190 -0.07 5.42 4.43
C VAL A 190 0.99 4.38 4.76
N LEU A 191 0.66 3.12 4.61
CA LEU A 191 1.61 2.01 4.56
C LEU A 191 1.53 1.39 3.17
N PHE A 192 2.60 1.55 2.40
CA PHE A 192 2.69 1.24 0.98
C PHE A 192 3.72 0.15 0.74
N VAL A 193 3.30 -0.98 0.22
CA VAL A 193 4.18 -2.09 -0.14
C VAL A 193 4.48 -2.02 -1.63
N THR A 194 5.75 -2.07 -1.99
CA THR A 194 6.22 -2.16 -3.37
C THR A 194 7.53 -2.95 -3.46
N HIS A 195 7.85 -3.47 -4.63
CA HIS A 195 9.16 -4.01 -4.95
C HIS A 195 10.03 -3.01 -5.73
N ASP A 196 9.48 -1.86 -6.09
CA ASP A 196 10.15 -0.79 -6.84
C ASP A 196 10.69 0.27 -5.86
N LEU A 197 12.04 0.34 -5.73
CA LEU A 197 12.70 1.28 -4.84
C LEU A 197 12.50 2.74 -5.27
N GLU A 198 12.46 3.00 -6.57
CA GLU A 198 12.25 4.37 -7.07
C GLU A 198 10.85 4.87 -6.74
N GLU A 199 9.85 3.99 -6.89
CA GLU A 199 8.48 4.28 -6.48
C GLU A 199 8.39 4.58 -4.99
N ALA A 200 9.04 3.75 -4.15
CA ALA A 200 9.08 3.94 -2.70
C ALA A 200 9.65 5.31 -2.33
N ILE A 201 10.80 5.70 -2.90
CA ILE A 201 11.46 7.00 -2.61
C ILE A 201 10.62 8.16 -3.15
N ALA A 202 10.07 8.04 -4.36
CA ALA A 202 9.31 9.13 -4.97
C ALA A 202 8.03 9.46 -4.20
N LEU A 203 7.34 8.45 -3.66
CA LEU A 203 6.03 8.61 -3.02
C LEU A 203 6.13 8.90 -1.51
N SER A 204 7.06 8.26 -0.79
CA SER A 204 7.00 8.19 0.67
C SER A 204 7.80 9.29 1.38
N ASP A 205 7.51 9.48 2.68
CA ASP A 205 8.30 10.27 3.60
C ASP A 205 9.38 9.40 4.29
N ARG A 206 9.17 8.06 4.28
CA ARG A 206 10.09 7.09 4.86
C ARG A 206 10.06 5.78 4.10
N VAL A 207 11.24 5.19 3.87
CA VAL A 207 11.43 3.89 3.22
C VAL A 207 11.98 2.90 4.22
N VAL A 208 11.27 1.78 4.40
CA VAL A 208 11.64 0.68 5.29
C VAL A 208 12.00 -0.54 4.46
N ILE A 209 13.13 -1.20 4.78
CA ILE A 209 13.56 -2.41 4.08
C ILE A 209 13.30 -3.64 4.94
N MET A 210 12.69 -4.64 4.32
CA MET A 210 12.61 -6.01 4.84
C MET A 210 13.70 -6.89 4.23
N SER A 211 14.30 -7.73 5.06
CA SER A 211 15.26 -8.76 4.63
C SER A 211 14.59 -9.83 3.75
N ALA A 212 15.40 -10.66 3.09
CA ALA A 212 14.90 -11.89 2.48
C ALA A 212 14.26 -12.82 3.52
N GLY A 213 13.21 -13.58 3.11
CA GLY A 213 12.63 -14.64 3.93
C GLY A 213 13.49 -15.92 3.91
N PRO A 214 13.12 -16.98 4.66
CA PRO A 214 12.10 -16.97 5.71
C PRO A 214 12.49 -16.15 6.94
N ALA A 215 11.54 -15.90 7.85
CA ALA A 215 11.73 -15.11 9.06
C ALA A 215 12.27 -13.70 8.78
N ALA A 216 11.68 -13.03 7.78
CA ALA A 216 12.10 -11.70 7.37
C ALA A 216 11.92 -10.68 8.50
N ARG A 217 12.85 -9.74 8.56
CA ARG A 217 12.91 -8.68 9.58
C ARG A 217 13.02 -7.31 8.90
N ILE A 218 12.70 -6.27 9.63
CA ILE A 218 13.05 -4.90 9.22
C ILE A 218 14.55 -4.72 9.48
N ILE A 219 15.29 -4.34 8.43
CA ILE A 219 16.75 -4.21 8.47
C ILE A 219 17.24 -2.80 8.17
N GLY A 220 16.35 -1.91 7.76
CA GLY A 220 16.70 -0.52 7.49
C GLY A 220 15.46 0.37 7.46
N ASP A 221 15.66 1.66 7.78
CA ASP A 221 14.62 2.68 7.85
C ASP A 221 15.26 4.04 7.50
N TRP A 222 14.81 4.65 6.40
CA TRP A 222 15.36 5.91 5.87
C TRP A 222 14.28 6.98 5.75
N THR A 223 14.56 8.14 6.31
CA THR A 223 13.75 9.34 6.07
C THR A 223 14.06 9.92 4.70
N VAL A 224 13.04 10.13 3.89
CA VAL A 224 13.13 10.74 2.56
C VAL A 224 13.03 12.26 2.69
N LYS A 225 14.19 12.96 2.72
CA LYS A 225 14.29 14.41 2.88
C LYS A 225 14.15 15.16 1.54
N LEU A 226 13.28 14.69 0.65
CA LEU A 226 12.99 15.34 -0.62
C LEU A 226 11.81 16.31 -0.45
N PRO A 227 11.85 17.50 -1.08
CA PRO A 227 10.77 18.50 -0.95
C PRO A 227 9.44 17.97 -1.50
N ARG A 228 8.34 18.56 -1.04
CA ARG A 228 6.98 18.36 -1.57
C ARG A 228 6.41 19.72 -2.02
N PRO A 229 5.51 19.80 -3.03
CA PRO A 229 4.97 18.66 -3.80
C PRO A 229 6.04 18.03 -4.72
N ARG A 230 5.88 16.73 -5.05
CA ARG A 230 6.79 16.01 -5.94
C ARG A 230 6.08 15.66 -7.24
N ASP A 231 6.76 15.81 -8.37
CA ASP A 231 6.46 15.12 -9.63
C ASP A 231 7.40 13.92 -9.74
N ILE A 232 6.86 12.74 -10.04
CA ILE A 232 7.63 11.49 -10.04
C ILE A 232 8.68 11.46 -11.15
N ALA A 233 8.42 12.09 -12.30
CA ALA A 233 9.39 12.13 -13.38
C ALA A 233 10.55 13.07 -13.04
N GLU A 234 10.22 14.24 -12.49
CA GLU A 234 11.21 15.29 -12.19
C GLU A 234 12.03 14.93 -10.95
N ILE A 235 11.41 14.40 -9.89
CA ILE A 235 12.15 14.10 -8.64
C ILE A 235 13.23 13.02 -8.85
N LYS A 236 13.06 12.10 -9.79
CA LYS A 236 14.00 11.00 -10.07
C LYS A 236 15.33 11.47 -10.64
N ILE A 237 15.37 12.61 -11.31
CA ILE A 237 16.60 13.17 -11.87
C ILE A 237 17.37 14.07 -10.87
N GLU A 238 16.76 14.37 -9.73
CA GLU A 238 17.41 15.16 -8.68
C GLU A 238 18.59 14.42 -8.05
N PRO A 239 19.75 15.06 -7.85
CA PRO A 239 20.92 14.41 -7.23
C PRO A 239 20.63 13.79 -5.86
N ALA A 240 19.84 14.48 -5.02
CA ALA A 240 19.45 13.99 -3.70
C ALA A 240 18.62 12.70 -3.77
N PHE A 241 17.77 12.52 -4.78
CA PHE A 241 17.04 11.28 -5.03
C PHE A 241 17.99 10.14 -5.38
N GLN A 242 18.92 10.40 -6.33
CA GLN A 242 19.87 9.39 -6.81
C GLN A 242 20.85 8.96 -5.71
N ASP A 243 21.26 9.89 -4.84
CA ASP A 243 22.13 9.58 -3.70
C ASP A 243 21.42 8.66 -2.71
N LEU A 244 20.18 9.01 -2.34
CA LEU A 244 19.35 8.20 -1.45
C LEU A 244 19.06 6.82 -2.06
N GLN A 245 18.75 6.76 -3.36
CA GLN A 245 18.53 5.50 -4.07
C GLN A 245 19.77 4.61 -4.03
N ARG A 246 20.97 5.15 -4.25
CA ARG A 246 22.23 4.40 -4.18
C ARG A 246 22.48 3.86 -2.77
N GLU A 247 22.25 4.68 -1.77
CA GLU A 247 22.42 4.29 -0.36
C GLU A 247 21.50 3.11 0.00
N ILE A 248 20.20 3.25 -0.27
CA ILE A 248 19.20 2.21 0.04
C ILE A 248 19.46 0.95 -0.79
N TRP A 249 19.79 1.11 -2.09
CA TRP A 249 20.08 -0.02 -2.99
C TRP A 249 21.26 -0.84 -2.54
N ALA A 250 22.30 -0.24 -1.95
CA ALA A 250 23.46 -0.96 -1.44
C ALA A 250 23.06 -2.04 -0.41
N MET A 251 22.08 -1.76 0.46
CA MET A 251 21.54 -2.75 1.41
C MET A 251 20.55 -3.71 0.74
N LEU A 252 19.61 -3.19 -0.04
CA LEU A 252 18.56 -3.98 -0.67
C LEU A 252 19.13 -5.03 -1.64
N LYS A 253 20.18 -4.70 -2.39
CA LYS A 253 20.84 -5.61 -3.35
C LYS A 253 21.28 -6.92 -2.71
N ALA A 254 21.87 -6.87 -1.52
CA ALA A 254 22.30 -8.07 -0.80
C ALA A 254 21.12 -9.00 -0.49
N GLU A 255 19.99 -8.42 -0.07
CA GLU A 255 18.78 -9.18 0.26
C GLU A 255 18.07 -9.73 -0.99
N VAL A 256 18.05 -8.97 -2.08
CA VAL A 256 17.53 -9.45 -3.37
C VAL A 256 18.35 -10.67 -3.85
N LEU A 257 19.68 -10.60 -3.80
CA LEU A 257 20.54 -11.73 -4.19
C LEU A 257 20.34 -12.97 -3.28
N ARG A 258 20.15 -12.77 -1.96
CA ARG A 258 19.80 -13.86 -1.03
C ARG A 258 18.47 -14.50 -1.40
N GLY A 259 17.45 -13.70 -1.68
CA GLY A 259 16.12 -14.19 -2.10
C GLY A 259 16.21 -15.04 -3.38
N TYR A 260 16.96 -14.60 -4.38
CA TYR A 260 17.16 -15.37 -5.62
C TYR A 260 17.90 -16.70 -5.37
N ALA A 261 18.93 -16.72 -4.54
CA ALA A 261 19.66 -17.94 -4.21
C ALA A 261 18.79 -18.99 -3.51
N GLN A 262 17.79 -18.55 -2.73
CA GLN A 262 16.85 -19.43 -2.04
C GLN A 262 15.75 -20.00 -2.97
N THR A 263 15.34 -19.27 -4.00
CA THR A 263 14.31 -19.68 -4.96
C THR A 263 14.85 -20.47 -6.16
N GLY A 264 16.13 -20.35 -6.48
CA GLY A 264 16.80 -21.03 -7.61
C GLY A 264 17.41 -22.40 -7.31
N GLY A 265 17.22 -22.94 -6.12
CA GLY A 265 17.73 -24.25 -5.68
C GLY A 265 16.66 -25.35 -5.60
N GLY A 266 15.50 -25.19 -6.28
CA GLY A 266 14.43 -26.19 -6.33
C GLY A 266 14.22 -26.72 -7.75
#